data_2aa0856d9929e136926b4be333379620
#
_entry.id   2aa0856d9929e136926b4be333379620
#
_cell.length_a   1.000
_cell.length_b   1.000
_cell.length_c   1.000
_cell.angle_alpha   90.00
_cell.angle_beta   90.00
_cell.angle_gamma   90.00
#
_symmetry.space_group_name_H-M   'P 1'
#
loop_
_entity.id
_entity.type
_entity.pdbx_description
1 polymer ?
#
loop_
_entity_poly.entity_id
_entity_poly.type
_entity_poly.pdbx_seq_one_letter_code
_entity_poly.pdbx_strand_id
1 'polypeptide(L)'
;MLTAQEIALTPQPAHLTVKDGRFEFGNQLKAKVTPYQGDSIRMVFESFKKELQEATGIKVSSTQKEAKARIILDLNPQLPAEAYKLNVSKKQVRIEASRPAGFYYALQTLKQLMPRNVMAGVATSDHSQWSLPSVEIEDAPRFEWRGFMLDEGRHFFGKDEIKRVIDMMAIYKMNRFHWHLTEDQGWRIEIKKYPKLTETGAWRNSKVLAYGDVKPDGERYGGFYTQKDIKEIVAYAKKKFIEIIPEIDIPGHSQAAVAAYPEFLACDPENKHEVWLQQGISTDVINVANPKAMQFAKEVIDELTELFPFNYIHLGGDECPTRKWQKNDECKKLLSEIGSSNFRDLQIYFYKQLKDYIATKPADQQRQLIFWNEVLHGNTSILGNDITIMAWIGANAAAKQAAKQGMNTILSPQIPYYINRKQSKLPTEPMSQGHGTETVEAVYNYQPLKDVDAALQPYYKGVQANFWTEWVTEPSVLEYLMLPRLAAVAEAGWTPQEKRNYEDFKERIRKDAELYDLKGWNYGKHIMK
;
A
#
# COMPACT_ATOMS: atom_id res chain seq x y z
N MET A 1 -25.79 24.37 -17.26
CA MET A 1 -25.21 24.20 -15.88
C MET A 1 -24.58 22.82 -15.84
N LEU A 2 -23.34 22.71 -15.34
CA LEU A 2 -22.75 21.40 -15.07
C LEU A 2 -23.52 20.73 -13.94
N THR A 3 -23.76 19.44 -14.06
CA THR A 3 -24.33 18.61 -12.97
C THR A 3 -23.20 17.98 -12.15
N ALA A 4 -23.50 17.50 -10.95
CA ALA A 4 -22.50 16.79 -10.14
C ALA A 4 -21.95 15.53 -10.85
N GLN A 5 -22.75 14.88 -11.71
CA GLN A 5 -22.35 13.72 -12.53
C GLN A 5 -21.36 14.07 -13.65
N GLU A 6 -21.31 15.32 -14.11
CA GLU A 6 -20.32 15.75 -15.11
C GLU A 6 -18.94 16.02 -14.52
N ILE A 7 -18.84 16.11 -13.17
CA ILE A 7 -17.58 16.31 -12.44
C ILE A 7 -16.99 14.96 -12.09
N ALA A 8 -15.91 14.58 -12.77
CA ALA A 8 -15.23 13.30 -12.56
C ALA A 8 -14.18 13.43 -11.44
N LEU A 9 -14.55 13.06 -10.22
CA LEU A 9 -13.64 12.95 -9.06
C LEU A 9 -13.55 11.49 -8.62
N THR A 10 -12.35 10.96 -8.53
CA THR A 10 -12.07 9.60 -8.07
C THR A 10 -11.00 9.62 -6.97
N PRO A 11 -11.27 9.16 -5.75
CA PRO A 11 -12.55 8.66 -5.23
C PRO A 11 -13.64 9.74 -5.16
N GLN A 12 -14.91 9.31 -5.24
CA GLN A 12 -16.04 10.22 -5.11
C GLN A 12 -16.10 10.82 -3.71
N PRO A 13 -16.21 12.15 -3.57
CA PRO A 13 -16.29 12.79 -2.25
C PRO A 13 -17.63 12.51 -1.55
N ALA A 14 -17.61 12.59 -0.21
CA ALA A 14 -18.80 12.38 0.61
C ALA A 14 -19.92 13.37 0.26
N HIS A 15 -19.59 14.63 0.05
CA HIS A 15 -20.55 15.67 -0.35
C HIS A 15 -19.95 16.55 -1.43
N LEU A 16 -20.69 16.71 -2.54
CA LEU A 16 -20.37 17.58 -3.66
C LEU A 16 -21.62 18.35 -4.08
N THR A 17 -21.53 19.67 -4.05
CA THR A 17 -22.57 20.57 -4.58
C THR A 17 -21.97 21.44 -5.68
N VAL A 18 -22.56 21.40 -6.85
CA VAL A 18 -22.18 22.29 -7.98
C VAL A 18 -22.91 23.61 -7.84
N LYS A 19 -22.20 24.71 -8.03
CA LYS A 19 -22.70 26.09 -7.98
C LYS A 19 -22.57 26.76 -9.34
N ASP A 20 -23.24 27.87 -9.51
CA ASP A 20 -23.18 28.63 -10.76
C ASP A 20 -21.84 29.38 -10.92
N GLY A 21 -21.25 29.22 -12.10
CA GLY A 21 -20.07 29.94 -12.53
C GLY A 21 -18.78 29.14 -12.48
N ARG A 22 -17.68 29.83 -12.77
CA ARG A 22 -16.34 29.24 -12.82
C ARG A 22 -15.34 30.18 -12.18
N PHE A 23 -14.30 29.60 -11.58
CA PHE A 23 -13.12 30.30 -11.12
C PHE A 23 -12.10 30.35 -12.26
N GLU A 24 -11.73 31.57 -12.67
CA GLU A 24 -10.71 31.80 -13.71
C GLU A 24 -9.35 32.04 -13.05
N PHE A 25 -8.33 31.27 -13.42
CA PHE A 25 -7.00 31.40 -12.83
C PHE A 25 -6.29 32.70 -13.22
N GLY A 26 -6.35 33.11 -14.47
CA GLY A 26 -5.49 34.14 -15.01
C GLY A 26 -4.00 33.75 -14.97
N ASN A 27 -3.10 34.65 -15.37
CA ASN A 27 -1.66 34.36 -15.45
C ASN A 27 -0.93 34.48 -14.10
N GLN A 28 -1.55 35.14 -13.12
CA GLN A 28 -0.96 35.37 -11.80
C GLN A 28 -2.02 35.25 -10.70
N LEU A 29 -1.66 34.54 -9.64
CA LEU A 29 -2.50 34.38 -8.47
C LEU A 29 -1.76 34.78 -7.19
N LYS A 30 -2.54 35.13 -6.18
CA LYS A 30 -2.03 35.30 -4.80
C LYS A 30 -2.65 34.24 -3.91
N ALA A 31 -1.81 33.62 -3.08
CA ALA A 31 -2.25 32.62 -2.11
C ALA A 31 -1.93 33.08 -0.68
N LYS A 32 -2.85 32.80 0.22
CA LYS A 32 -2.68 32.91 1.67
C LYS A 32 -2.66 31.51 2.25
N VAL A 33 -1.60 31.16 2.95
CA VAL A 33 -1.45 29.87 3.64
C VAL A 33 -1.29 30.14 5.12
N THR A 34 -2.16 29.55 5.94
CA THR A 34 -2.09 29.65 7.39
C THR A 34 -0.82 28.96 7.90
N PRO A 35 -0.05 29.59 8.81
CA PRO A 35 1.11 28.97 9.44
C PRO A 35 0.73 27.72 10.22
N TYR A 36 1.59 26.68 10.15
CA TYR A 36 1.45 25.43 10.88
C TYR A 36 2.83 24.91 11.32
N GLN A 37 2.87 24.07 12.33
CA GLN A 37 4.12 23.52 12.86
C GLN A 37 5.02 22.93 11.77
N GLY A 38 6.32 23.30 11.78
CA GLY A 38 7.30 22.82 10.81
C GLY A 38 7.02 23.23 9.36
N ASP A 39 6.23 24.28 9.13
CA ASP A 39 5.84 24.74 7.78
C ASP A 39 5.20 23.67 6.87
N SER A 40 4.70 22.58 7.43
CA SER A 40 4.26 21.41 6.67
C SER A 40 3.08 21.70 5.72
N ILE A 41 2.13 22.59 6.10
CA ILE A 41 1.05 23.03 5.18
C ILE A 41 1.66 23.85 4.03
N ARG A 42 2.64 24.67 4.32
CA ARG A 42 3.36 25.44 3.30
C ARG A 42 4.09 24.52 2.32
N MET A 43 4.77 23.48 2.81
CA MET A 43 5.46 22.51 1.97
C MET A 43 4.49 21.79 1.02
N VAL A 44 3.30 21.38 1.51
CA VAL A 44 2.22 20.79 0.69
C VAL A 44 1.79 21.76 -0.41
N PHE A 45 1.57 23.03 -0.06
CA PHE A 45 1.16 24.06 -1.02
C PHE A 45 2.26 24.40 -2.03
N GLU A 46 3.52 24.49 -1.63
CA GLU A 46 4.64 24.76 -2.56
C GLU A 46 4.82 23.60 -3.57
N SER A 47 4.57 22.33 -3.19
CA SER A 47 4.56 21.22 -4.13
C SER A 47 3.46 21.39 -5.18
N PHE A 48 2.23 21.66 -4.73
CA PHE A 48 1.11 21.93 -5.64
C PHE A 48 1.39 23.13 -6.57
N LYS A 49 1.90 24.23 -6.02
CA LYS A 49 2.26 25.44 -6.78
C LYS A 49 3.29 25.13 -7.86
N LYS A 50 4.31 24.33 -7.55
CA LYS A 50 5.33 23.90 -8.52
C LYS A 50 4.68 23.10 -9.65
N GLU A 51 3.90 22.07 -9.33
CA GLU A 51 3.19 21.25 -10.31
C GLU A 51 2.26 22.09 -11.21
N LEU A 52 1.50 23.00 -10.60
CA LEU A 52 0.63 23.92 -11.32
C LEU A 52 1.41 24.81 -12.28
N GLN A 53 2.51 25.40 -11.82
CA GLN A 53 3.33 26.30 -12.64
C GLN A 53 4.00 25.56 -13.80
N GLU A 54 4.50 24.34 -13.56
CA GLU A 54 5.12 23.49 -14.60
C GLU A 54 4.13 23.09 -15.69
N ALA A 55 2.89 22.75 -15.30
CA ALA A 55 1.86 22.33 -16.25
C ALA A 55 1.18 23.49 -16.99
N THR A 56 1.06 24.67 -16.37
CA THR A 56 0.18 25.75 -16.85
C THR A 56 0.89 27.09 -17.10
N GLY A 57 2.10 27.28 -16.57
CA GLY A 57 2.79 28.58 -16.55
C GLY A 57 2.22 29.58 -15.55
N ILE A 58 1.14 29.27 -14.82
CA ILE A 58 0.50 30.17 -13.87
C ILE A 58 1.45 30.43 -12.68
N LYS A 59 1.71 31.71 -12.40
CA LYS A 59 2.56 32.13 -11.29
C LYS A 59 1.72 32.37 -10.03
N VAL A 60 2.07 31.70 -8.94
CA VAL A 60 1.43 31.90 -7.62
C VAL A 60 2.38 32.56 -6.65
N SER A 61 2.02 33.74 -6.14
CA SER A 61 2.77 34.47 -5.13
C SER A 61 2.05 34.45 -3.78
N SER A 62 2.81 34.56 -2.68
CA SER A 62 2.24 34.62 -1.34
C SER A 62 1.69 35.98 -0.98
N THR A 63 0.65 36.04 -0.13
CA THR A 63 0.12 37.27 0.47
C THR A 63 -0.42 37.01 1.87
N GLN A 64 -0.29 37.97 2.76
CA GLN A 64 -0.93 37.91 4.09
C GLN A 64 -2.33 38.58 4.09
N LYS A 65 -2.64 39.35 3.05
CA LYS A 65 -3.93 40.08 2.93
C LYS A 65 -4.98 39.18 2.28
N GLU A 66 -5.94 38.71 3.06
CA GLU A 66 -7.00 37.80 2.58
C GLU A 66 -7.79 38.39 1.40
N ALA A 67 -8.15 39.68 1.46
CA ALA A 67 -8.85 40.36 0.38
C ALA A 67 -8.11 40.34 -0.98
N LYS A 68 -6.80 40.06 -0.97
CA LYS A 68 -5.98 39.94 -2.19
C LYS A 68 -5.74 38.47 -2.60
N ALA A 69 -6.05 37.52 -1.74
CA ALA A 69 -5.82 36.09 -1.99
C ALA A 69 -6.91 35.51 -2.86
N ARG A 70 -6.51 34.80 -3.91
CA ARG A 70 -7.40 34.01 -4.78
C ARG A 70 -7.43 32.54 -4.39
N ILE A 71 -6.38 32.08 -3.69
CA ILE A 71 -6.31 30.75 -3.09
C ILE A 71 -6.03 30.94 -1.60
N ILE A 72 -6.81 30.29 -0.74
CA ILE A 72 -6.68 30.38 0.72
C ILE A 72 -6.66 28.97 1.30
N LEU A 73 -5.67 28.72 2.13
CA LEU A 73 -5.57 27.51 2.95
C LEU A 73 -5.71 27.95 4.42
N ASP A 74 -6.85 27.62 5.03
CA ASP A 74 -7.15 27.98 6.42
C ASP A 74 -7.18 26.74 7.32
N LEU A 75 -6.59 26.86 8.50
CA LEU A 75 -6.65 25.81 9.52
C LEU A 75 -8.03 25.78 10.17
N ASN A 76 -8.65 24.60 10.17
CA ASN A 76 -9.92 24.32 10.86
C ASN A 76 -9.74 23.13 11.80
N PRO A 77 -9.41 23.38 13.10
CA PRO A 77 -9.11 22.31 14.06
C PRO A 77 -10.29 21.37 14.37
N GLN A 78 -11.51 21.74 13.99
CA GLN A 78 -12.72 20.94 14.23
C GLN A 78 -12.86 19.78 13.24
N LEU A 79 -12.13 19.81 12.12
CA LEU A 79 -12.19 18.73 11.13
C LEU A 79 -11.35 17.52 11.57
N PRO A 80 -11.77 16.28 11.24
CA PRO A 80 -10.92 15.09 11.36
C PRO A 80 -9.58 15.24 10.62
N ALA A 81 -8.58 14.48 11.01
CA ALA A 81 -7.19 14.68 10.55
C ALA A 81 -6.99 14.64 9.03
N GLU A 82 -7.73 13.81 8.32
CA GLU A 82 -7.64 13.67 6.86
C GLU A 82 -8.82 14.33 6.11
N ALA A 83 -9.77 14.91 6.84
CA ALA A 83 -10.93 15.61 6.27
C ALA A 83 -10.55 16.99 5.74
N TYR A 84 -11.36 17.47 4.79
CA TYR A 84 -11.23 18.82 4.25
C TYR A 84 -12.58 19.39 3.79
N LYS A 85 -12.62 20.72 3.70
CA LYS A 85 -13.63 21.47 2.96
C LYS A 85 -12.95 22.20 1.81
N LEU A 86 -13.52 22.12 0.62
CA LEU A 86 -13.06 22.81 -0.58
C LEU A 86 -14.21 23.62 -1.16
N ASN A 87 -14.09 24.92 -1.14
CA ASN A 87 -15.03 25.84 -1.76
C ASN A 87 -14.36 26.55 -2.93
N VAL A 88 -14.91 26.35 -4.13
CA VAL A 88 -14.51 27.02 -5.35
C VAL A 88 -15.64 27.96 -5.77
N SER A 89 -15.42 29.26 -5.69
CA SER A 89 -16.33 30.30 -6.15
C SER A 89 -15.73 31.06 -7.34
N LYS A 90 -16.51 31.90 -8.02
CA LYS A 90 -15.99 32.78 -9.09
C LYS A 90 -14.80 33.65 -8.66
N LYS A 91 -14.71 33.97 -7.37
CA LYS A 91 -13.71 34.88 -6.82
C LYS A 91 -12.50 34.18 -6.20
N GLN A 92 -12.70 33.01 -5.62
CA GLN A 92 -11.72 32.43 -4.69
C GLN A 92 -11.85 30.92 -4.60
N VAL A 93 -10.72 30.25 -4.37
CA VAL A 93 -10.61 28.87 -3.90
C VAL A 93 -10.23 28.89 -2.42
N ARG A 94 -11.06 28.34 -1.56
CA ARG A 94 -10.79 28.19 -0.12
C ARG A 94 -10.73 26.72 0.25
N ILE A 95 -9.68 26.35 0.97
CA ILE A 95 -9.47 24.99 1.50
C ILE A 95 -9.36 25.11 3.01
N GLU A 96 -10.13 24.30 3.73
CA GLU A 96 -10.04 24.15 5.18
C GLU A 96 -9.70 22.72 5.54
N ALA A 97 -8.74 22.52 6.44
CA ALA A 97 -8.38 21.23 7.01
C ALA A 97 -7.73 21.41 8.38
N SER A 98 -7.68 20.35 9.20
CA SER A 98 -7.05 20.40 10.53
C SER A 98 -5.58 19.99 10.51
N ARG A 99 -5.14 19.25 9.49
CA ARG A 99 -3.80 18.68 9.38
C ARG A 99 -3.27 18.78 7.94
N PRO A 100 -1.95 18.70 7.73
CA PRO A 100 -1.34 18.74 6.40
C PRO A 100 -1.90 17.71 5.41
N ALA A 101 -2.27 16.51 5.87
CA ALA A 101 -2.86 15.47 5.03
C ALA A 101 -4.19 15.90 4.41
N GLY A 102 -5.08 16.55 5.18
CA GLY A 102 -6.36 17.07 4.66
C GLY A 102 -6.14 18.13 3.58
N PHE A 103 -5.17 19.02 3.74
CA PHE A 103 -4.79 19.98 2.68
C PHE A 103 -4.26 19.28 1.44
N TYR A 104 -3.43 18.26 1.61
CA TYR A 104 -2.92 17.46 0.49
C TYR A 104 -4.06 16.82 -0.30
N TYR A 105 -5.01 16.17 0.36
CA TYR A 105 -6.15 15.51 -0.30
C TYR A 105 -7.09 16.52 -0.97
N ALA A 106 -7.31 17.68 -0.35
CA ALA A 106 -8.06 18.78 -0.97
C ALA A 106 -7.40 19.27 -2.27
N LEU A 107 -6.06 19.40 -2.26
CA LEU A 107 -5.30 19.81 -3.45
C LEU A 107 -5.29 18.72 -4.53
N GLN A 108 -5.31 17.42 -4.17
CA GLN A 108 -5.53 16.35 -5.14
C GLN A 108 -6.91 16.48 -5.79
N THR A 109 -7.96 16.74 -5.00
CA THR A 109 -9.31 16.99 -5.53
C THR A 109 -9.35 18.23 -6.42
N LEU A 110 -8.68 19.32 -6.01
CA LEU A 110 -8.57 20.54 -6.82
C LEU A 110 -7.92 20.26 -8.18
N LYS A 111 -6.85 19.46 -8.22
CA LYS A 111 -6.20 19.03 -9.49
C LYS A 111 -7.15 18.20 -10.37
N GLN A 112 -7.97 17.33 -9.77
CA GLN A 112 -8.95 16.55 -10.54
C GLN A 112 -10.07 17.41 -11.16
N LEU A 113 -10.36 18.58 -10.61
CA LEU A 113 -11.28 19.57 -11.20
C LEU A 113 -10.66 20.33 -12.40
N MET A 114 -9.34 20.24 -12.58
CA MET A 114 -8.60 20.82 -13.70
C MET A 114 -8.50 19.84 -14.87
N PRO A 115 -8.09 20.29 -16.08
CA PRO A 115 -7.74 19.39 -17.17
C PRO A 115 -6.69 18.35 -16.78
N ARG A 116 -6.78 17.14 -17.31
CA ARG A 116 -5.96 15.98 -16.90
C ARG A 116 -4.45 16.19 -17.09
N ASN A 117 -4.04 17.03 -18.03
CA ASN A 117 -2.63 17.37 -18.22
C ASN A 117 -2.00 18.02 -16.96
N VAL A 118 -2.76 18.75 -16.14
CA VAL A 118 -2.27 19.31 -14.87
C VAL A 118 -1.94 18.21 -13.88
N MET A 119 -2.82 17.20 -13.75
CA MET A 119 -2.55 16.03 -12.92
C MET A 119 -1.36 15.21 -13.45
N ALA A 120 -1.23 15.16 -14.78
CA ALA A 120 -0.12 14.46 -15.43
C ALA A 120 1.22 15.21 -15.30
N GLY A 121 1.21 16.50 -14.95
CA GLY A 121 2.39 17.36 -14.97
C GLY A 121 2.87 17.68 -16.39
N VAL A 122 1.98 17.58 -17.38
CA VAL A 122 2.28 17.83 -18.79
C VAL A 122 1.90 19.26 -19.15
N ALA A 123 2.88 20.05 -19.62
CA ALA A 123 2.63 21.41 -20.04
C ALA A 123 1.76 21.46 -21.31
N THR A 124 0.87 22.46 -21.38
CA THR A 124 0.09 22.76 -22.57
C THR A 124 0.20 24.23 -22.94
N SER A 125 0.16 24.52 -24.25
CA SER A 125 0.09 25.88 -24.78
C SER A 125 -1.33 26.45 -24.81
N ASP A 126 -2.35 25.62 -24.63
CA ASP A 126 -3.74 26.06 -24.58
C ASP A 126 -4.08 26.61 -23.19
N HIS A 127 -3.98 27.93 -23.06
CA HIS A 127 -4.29 28.67 -21.85
C HIS A 127 -5.78 29.00 -21.67
N SER A 128 -6.63 28.66 -22.64
CA SER A 128 -8.07 28.98 -22.63
C SER A 128 -8.87 28.16 -21.60
N GLN A 129 -8.29 27.09 -21.04
CA GLN A 129 -8.99 26.10 -20.22
C GLN A 129 -8.71 26.23 -18.71
N TRP A 130 -7.93 27.23 -18.27
CA TRP A 130 -7.57 27.36 -16.85
C TRP A 130 -8.71 27.94 -16.02
N SER A 131 -9.76 27.16 -15.89
CA SER A 131 -10.89 27.49 -15.04
C SER A 131 -11.41 26.26 -14.30
N LEU A 132 -11.98 26.48 -13.12
CA LEU A 132 -12.61 25.44 -12.30
C LEU A 132 -14.13 25.67 -12.24
N PRO A 133 -14.96 24.62 -12.22
CA PRO A 133 -16.36 24.78 -11.86
C PRO A 133 -16.48 25.30 -10.43
N SER A 134 -17.48 26.14 -10.16
CA SER A 134 -17.79 26.53 -8.79
C SER A 134 -18.45 25.36 -8.07
N VAL A 135 -17.83 24.92 -6.96
CA VAL A 135 -18.26 23.75 -6.18
C VAL A 135 -18.06 23.98 -4.68
N GLU A 136 -18.87 23.30 -3.90
CA GLU A 136 -18.66 23.08 -2.47
C GLU A 136 -18.49 21.59 -2.23
N ILE A 137 -17.36 21.21 -1.60
CA ILE A 137 -17.02 19.82 -1.28
C ILE A 137 -16.71 19.75 0.22
N GLU A 138 -17.36 18.82 0.91
CA GLU A 138 -17.00 18.39 2.25
C GLU A 138 -16.67 16.90 2.18
N ASP A 139 -15.47 16.53 2.59
CA ASP A 139 -14.94 15.19 2.31
C ASP A 139 -14.04 14.68 3.43
N ALA A 140 -14.09 13.37 3.63
CA ALA A 140 -13.26 12.65 4.57
C ALA A 140 -13.18 11.18 4.16
N PRO A 141 -12.07 10.47 4.44
CA PRO A 141 -12.00 9.05 4.17
C PRO A 141 -12.96 8.25 5.07
N ARG A 142 -13.54 7.20 4.50
CA ARG A 142 -14.36 6.22 5.24
C ARG A 142 -13.52 5.39 6.21
N PHE A 143 -12.29 5.04 5.80
CA PHE A 143 -11.36 4.23 6.60
C PHE A 143 -10.01 4.93 6.75
N GLU A 144 -9.35 4.68 7.87
CA GLU A 144 -8.00 5.18 8.15
C GLU A 144 -6.92 4.42 7.37
N TRP A 145 -7.16 3.15 6.98
CA TRP A 145 -6.26 2.33 6.17
C TRP A 145 -6.81 2.16 4.75
N ARG A 146 -6.07 2.66 3.77
CA ARG A 146 -6.35 2.54 2.33
C ARG A 146 -5.08 2.06 1.67
N GLY A 147 -4.92 0.72 1.66
CA GLY A 147 -3.65 0.06 1.38
C GLY A 147 -3.52 -0.52 -0.02
N PHE A 148 -2.27 -0.62 -0.45
CA PHE A 148 -1.85 -1.43 -1.59
C PHE A 148 -0.56 -2.15 -1.23
N MET A 149 -0.47 -3.46 -1.49
CA MET A 149 0.72 -4.28 -1.31
C MET A 149 1.33 -4.64 -2.67
N LEU A 150 2.65 -4.56 -2.76
CA LEU A 150 3.42 -5.05 -3.89
C LEU A 150 4.47 -6.06 -3.41
N ASP A 151 4.43 -7.25 -4.02
CA ASP A 151 5.44 -8.29 -3.88
C ASP A 151 6.65 -7.98 -4.77
N GLU A 152 7.81 -7.81 -4.15
CA GLU A 152 9.11 -7.67 -4.79
C GLU A 152 10.00 -8.92 -4.61
N GLY A 153 9.57 -9.83 -3.75
CA GLY A 153 10.29 -11.07 -3.48
C GLY A 153 10.34 -11.98 -4.70
N ARG A 154 9.21 -12.21 -5.38
CA ARG A 154 9.13 -13.06 -6.58
C ARG A 154 9.76 -12.36 -7.79
N HIS A 155 9.37 -11.10 -8.07
CA HIS A 155 9.99 -10.32 -9.13
C HIS A 155 10.34 -8.91 -8.64
N PHE A 156 11.56 -8.47 -8.98
CA PHE A 156 12.12 -7.18 -8.55
C PHE A 156 11.94 -6.13 -9.64
N PHE A 157 11.27 -5.03 -9.33
CA PHE A 157 10.96 -3.96 -10.29
C PHE A 157 11.89 -2.75 -10.16
N GLY A 158 12.43 -2.52 -8.97
CA GLY A 158 13.36 -1.42 -8.73
C GLY A 158 12.70 -0.09 -8.38
N LYS A 159 13.55 0.86 -8.00
CA LYS A 159 13.18 2.11 -7.35
C LYS A 159 12.23 2.99 -8.17
N ASP A 160 12.43 3.06 -9.49
CA ASP A 160 11.65 3.96 -10.33
C ASP A 160 10.21 3.46 -10.47
N GLU A 161 10.01 2.14 -10.57
CA GLU A 161 8.68 1.56 -10.62
C GLU A 161 7.94 1.72 -9.27
N ILE A 162 8.64 1.54 -8.15
CA ILE A 162 8.05 1.80 -6.83
C ILE A 162 7.54 3.24 -6.72
N LYS A 163 8.28 4.21 -7.23
CA LYS A 163 7.82 5.61 -7.25
C LYS A 163 6.60 5.82 -8.15
N ARG A 164 6.53 5.12 -9.29
CA ARG A 164 5.34 5.14 -10.17
C ARG A 164 4.11 4.57 -9.46
N VAL A 165 4.27 3.44 -8.75
CA VAL A 165 3.20 2.85 -7.93
C VAL A 165 2.74 3.83 -6.84
N ILE A 166 3.67 4.48 -6.13
CA ILE A 166 3.36 5.51 -5.13
C ILE A 166 2.60 6.69 -5.77
N ASP A 167 2.93 7.08 -7.01
CA ASP A 167 2.21 8.12 -7.74
C ASP A 167 0.76 7.71 -8.07
N MET A 168 0.55 6.47 -8.51
CA MET A 168 -0.79 5.92 -8.76
C MET A 168 -1.63 5.89 -7.48
N MET A 169 -1.04 5.45 -6.36
CA MET A 169 -1.70 5.47 -5.05
C MET A 169 -2.08 6.89 -4.61
N ALA A 170 -1.19 7.85 -4.80
CA ALA A 170 -1.37 9.23 -4.38
C ALA A 170 -2.54 9.93 -5.09
N ILE A 171 -2.74 9.66 -6.38
CA ILE A 171 -3.85 10.22 -7.17
C ILE A 171 -5.19 9.80 -6.58
N TYR A 172 -5.29 8.57 -6.11
CA TYR A 172 -6.50 8.00 -5.53
C TYR A 172 -6.57 8.10 -3.99
N LYS A 173 -5.75 8.96 -3.38
CA LYS A 173 -5.76 9.23 -1.94
C LYS A 173 -5.55 7.98 -1.06
N MET A 174 -4.83 6.98 -1.58
CA MET A 174 -4.37 5.87 -0.77
C MET A 174 -3.22 6.31 0.14
N ASN A 175 -3.07 5.68 1.31
CA ASN A 175 -2.15 6.17 2.34
C ASN A 175 -1.26 5.09 2.98
N ARG A 176 -1.37 3.82 2.57
CA ARG A 176 -0.54 2.72 3.09
C ARG A 176 0.04 1.92 1.93
N PHE A 177 1.36 1.97 1.77
CA PHE A 177 2.08 1.10 0.86
C PHE A 177 2.70 -0.05 1.64
N HIS A 178 2.14 -1.24 1.51
CA HIS A 178 2.66 -2.46 2.09
C HIS A 178 3.69 -3.04 1.12
N TRP A 179 4.96 -3.02 1.53
CA TRP A 179 6.09 -3.43 0.69
C TRP A 179 6.58 -4.80 1.11
N HIS A 180 6.21 -5.82 0.36
CA HIS A 180 6.58 -7.21 0.60
C HIS A 180 7.98 -7.46 0.02
N LEU A 181 8.99 -7.46 0.90
CA LEU A 181 10.41 -7.35 0.53
C LEU A 181 11.14 -8.69 0.55
N THR A 182 10.55 -9.74 1.10
CA THR A 182 11.26 -11.02 1.27
C THR A 182 10.36 -12.20 1.00
N GLU A 183 10.92 -13.19 0.31
CA GLU A 183 10.25 -14.42 -0.09
C GLU A 183 11.23 -15.58 -0.25
N ASP A 184 10.70 -16.77 -0.53
CA ASP A 184 11.50 -17.95 -0.88
C ASP A 184 12.39 -17.72 -2.09
N GLN A 185 11.93 -16.86 -3.03
CA GLN A 185 12.56 -16.58 -4.31
C GLN A 185 13.46 -15.35 -4.31
N GLY A 186 13.52 -14.61 -3.20
CA GLY A 186 14.43 -13.48 -3.11
C GLY A 186 14.26 -12.60 -1.88
N TRP A 187 15.39 -12.10 -1.39
CA TRP A 187 15.50 -11.11 -0.32
C TRP A 187 15.85 -9.75 -0.92
N ARG A 188 15.06 -8.70 -0.71
CA ARG A 188 15.15 -7.46 -1.48
C ARG A 188 15.61 -6.23 -0.70
N ILE A 189 15.99 -6.35 0.56
CA ILE A 189 16.42 -5.23 1.39
C ILE A 189 17.82 -5.45 1.97
N GLU A 190 18.69 -4.44 1.85
CA GLU A 190 20.02 -4.46 2.47
C GLU A 190 19.89 -4.43 4.00
N ILE A 191 20.44 -5.46 4.65
CA ILE A 191 20.68 -5.52 6.08
C ILE A 191 22.19 -5.57 6.29
N LYS A 192 22.76 -4.47 6.77
CA LYS A 192 24.23 -4.30 6.83
C LYS A 192 24.90 -5.35 7.71
N LYS A 193 24.22 -5.77 8.74
CA LYS A 193 24.73 -6.82 9.65
C LYS A 193 24.76 -8.20 8.99
N TYR A 194 23.96 -8.41 7.96
CA TYR A 194 23.80 -9.69 7.27
C TYR A 194 23.99 -9.55 5.76
N PRO A 195 25.21 -9.26 5.27
CA PRO A 195 25.47 -8.93 3.86
C PRO A 195 25.12 -10.06 2.88
N LYS A 196 25.25 -11.34 3.29
CA LYS A 196 24.88 -12.46 2.40
C LYS A 196 23.39 -12.46 2.02
N LEU A 197 22.52 -11.78 2.75
CA LEU A 197 21.10 -11.63 2.37
C LEU A 197 20.97 -10.98 0.99
N THR A 198 21.85 -10.02 0.66
CA THR A 198 21.86 -9.34 -0.64
C THR A 198 22.93 -9.86 -1.60
N GLU A 199 24.00 -10.49 -1.10
CA GLU A 199 25.03 -11.13 -1.93
C GLU A 199 24.53 -12.48 -2.51
N THR A 200 23.78 -13.25 -1.73
CA THR A 200 23.23 -14.57 -2.07
C THR A 200 21.72 -14.54 -2.18
N GLY A 201 21.02 -14.13 -1.11
CA GLY A 201 19.56 -14.22 -0.99
C GLY A 201 18.79 -13.36 -2.01
N ALA A 202 19.41 -12.29 -2.54
CA ALA A 202 18.79 -11.43 -3.55
C ALA A 202 18.87 -11.98 -4.99
N TRP A 203 19.57 -13.10 -5.20
CA TRP A 203 19.89 -13.60 -6.54
C TRP A 203 19.49 -15.07 -6.71
N ARG A 204 18.91 -15.38 -7.86
CA ARG A 204 18.59 -16.75 -8.26
C ARG A 204 18.98 -17.01 -9.72
N ASN A 205 19.04 -18.25 -10.09
CA ASN A 205 19.46 -18.67 -11.45
C ASN A 205 18.25 -18.92 -12.35
N SER A 206 17.25 -18.04 -12.28
CA SER A 206 16.13 -17.97 -13.21
C SER A 206 15.33 -16.69 -13.01
N LYS A 207 14.98 -15.98 -14.09
CA LYS A 207 13.94 -14.95 -14.07
C LYS A 207 12.56 -15.59 -13.94
N VAL A 208 12.30 -16.62 -14.75
CA VAL A 208 11.03 -17.36 -14.75
C VAL A 208 10.98 -18.33 -13.58
N LEU A 209 9.89 -18.33 -12.84
CA LEU A 209 9.64 -19.29 -11.76
C LEU A 209 8.95 -20.54 -12.30
N ALA A 210 9.46 -21.72 -11.95
CA ALA A 210 8.91 -22.98 -12.39
C ALA A 210 7.50 -23.22 -11.83
N TYR A 211 6.60 -23.68 -12.68
CA TYR A 211 5.24 -24.10 -12.31
C TYR A 211 4.68 -25.05 -13.37
N GLY A 212 4.26 -26.25 -12.97
CA GLY A 212 3.82 -27.27 -13.91
C GLY A 212 4.90 -27.59 -14.95
N ASP A 213 4.60 -27.37 -16.24
CA ASP A 213 5.54 -27.57 -17.35
C ASP A 213 6.50 -26.39 -17.59
N VAL A 214 6.30 -25.26 -16.94
CA VAL A 214 7.20 -24.09 -17.01
C VAL A 214 8.49 -24.43 -16.28
N LYS A 215 9.63 -24.29 -16.96
CA LYS A 215 10.98 -24.58 -16.43
C LYS A 215 11.75 -23.30 -16.17
N PRO A 216 12.72 -23.33 -15.22
CA PRO A 216 13.68 -22.24 -15.06
C PRO A 216 14.44 -21.98 -16.35
N ASP A 217 14.71 -20.71 -16.65
CA ASP A 217 15.39 -20.30 -17.88
C ASP A 217 16.95 -20.28 -17.74
N GLY A 218 17.46 -20.39 -16.50
CA GLY A 218 18.91 -20.39 -16.22
C GLY A 218 19.51 -18.98 -16.25
N GLU A 219 18.74 -17.93 -16.45
CA GLU A 219 19.19 -16.53 -16.43
C GLU A 219 19.41 -16.05 -15.00
N ARG A 220 20.60 -15.48 -14.71
CA ARG A 220 20.83 -14.88 -13.39
C ARG A 220 19.91 -13.68 -13.20
N TYR A 221 19.01 -13.79 -12.23
CA TYR A 221 17.99 -12.78 -11.96
C TYR A 221 17.98 -12.38 -10.48
N GLY A 222 17.69 -11.10 -10.21
CA GLY A 222 17.53 -10.58 -8.87
C GLY A 222 17.80 -9.09 -8.80
N GLY A 223 17.92 -8.60 -7.58
CA GLY A 223 18.13 -7.21 -7.22
C GLY A 223 17.75 -6.97 -5.78
N PHE A 224 18.13 -5.83 -5.25
CA PHE A 224 17.76 -5.41 -3.90
C PHE A 224 17.82 -3.88 -3.78
N TYR A 225 17.22 -3.37 -2.74
CA TYR A 225 17.28 -1.96 -2.37
C TYR A 225 18.36 -1.75 -1.33
N THR A 226 19.28 -0.82 -1.62
CA THR A 226 20.21 -0.33 -0.60
C THR A 226 19.46 0.47 0.46
N GLN A 227 20.01 0.61 1.65
CA GLN A 227 19.42 1.48 2.67
C GLN A 227 19.26 2.93 2.20
N LYS A 228 20.12 3.37 1.27
CA LYS A 228 19.99 4.68 0.64
C LYS A 228 18.74 4.75 -0.25
N ASP A 229 18.47 3.71 -1.04
CA ASP A 229 17.28 3.63 -1.88
C ASP A 229 16.01 3.60 -1.04
N ILE A 230 16.00 2.82 0.05
CA ILE A 230 14.88 2.79 1.02
C ILE A 230 14.59 4.17 1.57
N LYS A 231 15.61 4.88 2.08
CA LYS A 231 15.45 6.23 2.63
C LYS A 231 14.92 7.23 1.59
N GLU A 232 15.35 7.11 0.34
CA GLU A 232 14.87 7.93 -0.77
C GLU A 232 13.39 7.67 -1.06
N ILE A 233 12.98 6.39 -1.13
CA ILE A 233 11.60 5.98 -1.38
C ILE A 233 10.69 6.38 -0.22
N VAL A 234 11.11 6.17 1.02
CA VAL A 234 10.38 6.60 2.23
C VAL A 234 10.16 8.11 2.23
N ALA A 235 11.20 8.89 1.92
CA ALA A 235 11.09 10.35 1.83
C ALA A 235 10.17 10.80 0.67
N TYR A 236 10.14 10.06 -0.44
CA TYR A 236 9.25 10.31 -1.57
C TYR A 236 7.79 10.05 -1.21
N ALA A 237 7.50 8.91 -0.60
CA ALA A 237 6.15 8.52 -0.15
C ALA A 237 5.61 9.49 0.91
N LYS A 238 6.45 9.88 1.88
CA LYS A 238 6.09 10.84 2.94
C LYS A 238 5.57 12.16 2.40
N LYS A 239 6.12 12.67 1.31
CA LYS A 239 5.64 13.92 0.66
C LYS A 239 4.24 13.78 0.09
N LYS A 240 3.76 12.55 -0.12
CA LYS A 240 2.44 12.21 -0.64
C LYS A 240 1.50 11.66 0.43
N PHE A 241 1.90 11.75 1.71
CA PHE A 241 1.15 11.21 2.85
C PHE A 241 0.87 9.71 2.73
N ILE A 242 1.80 8.97 2.11
CA ILE A 242 1.80 7.52 2.05
C ILE A 242 2.85 6.99 3.02
N GLU A 243 2.41 6.19 3.98
CA GLU A 243 3.27 5.46 4.91
C GLU A 243 3.65 4.11 4.30
N ILE A 244 4.93 3.76 4.38
CA ILE A 244 5.42 2.48 3.89
C ILE A 244 5.48 1.49 5.06
N ILE A 245 4.83 0.36 4.89
CA ILE A 245 4.82 -0.76 5.83
C ILE A 245 5.74 -1.84 5.25
N PRO A 246 6.96 -2.03 5.78
CA PRO A 246 7.82 -3.11 5.32
C PRO A 246 7.27 -4.45 5.80
N GLU A 247 7.31 -5.44 4.93
CA GLU A 247 7.11 -6.83 5.31
C GLU A 247 8.41 -7.61 5.14
N ILE A 248 8.77 -8.31 6.22
CA ILE A 248 9.76 -9.37 6.24
C ILE A 248 9.01 -10.63 6.65
N ASP A 249 8.73 -11.50 5.71
CA ASP A 249 7.98 -12.72 5.99
C ASP A 249 8.89 -13.75 6.64
N ILE A 250 8.60 -14.05 7.88
CA ILE A 250 9.31 -14.99 8.75
C ILE A 250 8.30 -15.66 9.69
N PRO A 251 8.51 -16.91 10.10
CA PRO A 251 9.59 -17.83 9.74
C PRO A 251 9.32 -18.68 8.49
N GLY A 252 8.12 -18.59 7.90
CA GLY A 252 7.79 -19.12 6.57
C GLY A 252 8.32 -18.21 5.46
N HIS A 253 8.14 -18.59 4.20
CA HIS A 253 8.58 -17.81 3.03
C HIS A 253 10.01 -17.25 3.14
N SER A 254 10.91 -18.03 3.73
CA SER A 254 12.22 -17.58 4.16
C SER A 254 13.38 -18.30 3.49
N GLN A 255 13.14 -19.09 2.43
CA GLN A 255 14.20 -19.91 1.82
C GLN A 255 15.36 -19.07 1.30
N ALA A 256 15.12 -17.86 0.79
CA ALA A 256 16.23 -16.99 0.36
C ALA A 256 17.14 -16.58 1.54
N ALA A 257 16.58 -16.32 2.72
CA ALA A 257 17.35 -16.06 3.94
C ALA A 257 18.07 -17.31 4.44
N VAL A 258 17.40 -18.47 4.41
CA VAL A 258 17.99 -19.76 4.77
C VAL A 258 19.16 -20.10 3.85
N ALA A 259 19.04 -19.85 2.53
CA ALA A 259 20.13 -20.05 1.58
C ALA A 259 21.35 -19.13 1.85
N ALA A 260 21.11 -17.93 2.40
CA ALA A 260 22.18 -17.00 2.75
C ALA A 260 22.94 -17.38 4.03
N TYR A 261 22.23 -17.95 5.02
CA TYR A 261 22.79 -18.28 6.33
C TYR A 261 22.27 -19.65 6.84
N PRO A 262 22.52 -20.74 6.10
CA PRO A 262 21.99 -22.06 6.46
C PRO A 262 22.50 -22.56 7.82
N GLU A 263 23.70 -22.15 8.23
CA GLU A 263 24.37 -22.58 9.46
C GLU A 263 23.59 -22.29 10.75
N PHE A 264 22.63 -21.35 10.72
CA PHE A 264 21.81 -21.06 11.91
C PHE A 264 20.32 -20.80 11.57
N LEU A 265 19.97 -20.61 10.30
CA LEU A 265 18.58 -20.45 9.90
C LEU A 265 17.93 -21.76 9.47
N ALA A 266 18.70 -22.71 8.90
CA ALA A 266 18.14 -23.98 8.46
C ALA A 266 17.80 -24.90 9.63
N CYS A 267 16.76 -25.72 9.47
CA CYS A 267 16.46 -26.84 10.37
C CYS A 267 17.38 -28.06 10.14
N ASP A 268 18.05 -28.10 9.01
CA ASP A 268 18.94 -29.18 8.50
C ASP A 268 20.15 -28.57 7.78
N PRO A 269 21.03 -27.88 8.53
CA PRO A 269 22.14 -27.09 7.95
C PRO A 269 23.19 -27.90 7.19
N GLU A 270 23.17 -29.23 7.33
CA GLU A 270 24.02 -30.16 6.58
C GLU A 270 23.58 -30.32 5.12
N ASN A 271 22.36 -29.95 4.78
CA ASN A 271 21.84 -30.00 3.42
C ASN A 271 22.21 -28.76 2.63
N LYS A 272 22.13 -28.86 1.29
CA LYS A 272 22.30 -27.73 0.40
C LYS A 272 21.02 -26.89 0.38
N HIS A 273 21.16 -25.59 0.64
CA HIS A 273 20.08 -24.60 0.55
C HIS A 273 20.39 -23.59 -0.56
N GLU A 274 19.46 -23.37 -1.45
CA GLU A 274 19.55 -22.41 -2.56
C GLU A 274 18.29 -21.54 -2.59
N VAL A 275 18.41 -20.33 -3.14
CA VAL A 275 17.25 -19.46 -3.39
C VAL A 275 16.28 -20.19 -4.32
N TRP A 276 15.01 -20.18 -3.99
CA TRP A 276 14.02 -21.04 -4.62
C TRP A 276 13.69 -20.61 -6.05
N LEU A 277 13.44 -21.58 -6.93
CA LEU A 277 13.17 -21.35 -8.36
C LEU A 277 11.75 -21.71 -8.76
N GLN A 278 10.89 -22.05 -7.79
CA GLN A 278 9.53 -22.52 -8.08
C GLN A 278 8.51 -21.52 -7.55
N GLN A 279 7.30 -21.60 -8.06
CA GLN A 279 6.14 -20.98 -7.44
C GLN A 279 5.60 -21.89 -6.33
N GLY A 280 4.84 -21.30 -5.40
CA GLY A 280 4.23 -22.01 -4.28
C GLY A 280 4.95 -21.76 -2.96
N ILE A 281 4.94 -22.73 -2.05
CA ILE A 281 5.39 -22.62 -0.67
C ILE A 281 6.59 -23.54 -0.46
N SER A 282 7.74 -22.96 -0.10
CA SER A 282 8.91 -23.75 0.28
C SER A 282 8.72 -24.39 1.66
N THR A 283 9.35 -25.56 1.85
CA THR A 283 9.45 -26.19 3.17
C THR A 283 10.66 -25.71 3.99
N ASP A 284 11.54 -24.89 3.42
CA ASP A 284 12.71 -24.32 4.08
C ASP A 284 12.30 -23.10 4.91
N VAL A 285 11.86 -23.37 6.13
CA VAL A 285 11.48 -22.36 7.13
C VAL A 285 12.63 -22.15 8.10
N ILE A 286 12.64 -20.97 8.74
CA ILE A 286 13.62 -20.65 9.78
C ILE A 286 13.50 -21.63 10.97
N ASN A 287 14.65 -22.10 11.48
CA ASN A 287 14.74 -22.88 12.72
C ASN A 287 14.47 -21.96 13.93
N VAL A 288 13.22 -21.85 14.31
CA VAL A 288 12.77 -20.96 15.41
C VAL A 288 13.30 -21.39 16.80
N ALA A 289 13.83 -22.59 16.92
CA ALA A 289 14.46 -23.07 18.16
C ALA A 289 15.94 -22.67 18.27
N ASN A 290 16.57 -22.22 17.19
CA ASN A 290 17.96 -21.78 17.23
C ASN A 290 18.06 -20.35 17.79
N PRO A 291 18.81 -20.12 18.90
CA PRO A 291 18.96 -18.78 19.48
C PRO A 291 19.58 -17.76 18.51
N LYS A 292 20.44 -18.19 17.58
CA LYS A 292 21.04 -17.30 16.58
C LYS A 292 20.01 -16.86 15.54
N ALA A 293 19.03 -17.71 15.21
CA ALA A 293 17.93 -17.33 14.33
C ALA A 293 17.02 -16.27 14.98
N MET A 294 16.76 -16.38 16.28
CA MET A 294 16.07 -15.33 17.05
C MET A 294 16.86 -14.03 17.08
N GLN A 295 18.18 -14.11 17.30
CA GLN A 295 19.06 -12.93 17.27
C GLN A 295 19.07 -12.28 15.90
N PHE A 296 19.16 -13.06 14.82
CA PHE A 296 19.04 -12.59 13.45
C PHE A 296 17.74 -11.79 13.23
N ALA A 297 16.59 -12.34 13.60
CA ALA A 297 15.31 -11.68 13.43
C ALA A 297 15.22 -10.34 14.20
N LYS A 298 15.74 -10.30 15.44
CA LYS A 298 15.83 -9.07 16.23
C LYS A 298 16.68 -8.00 15.55
N GLU A 299 17.84 -8.38 15.03
CA GLU A 299 18.78 -7.46 14.38
C GLU A 299 18.30 -6.97 13.01
N VAL A 300 17.52 -7.78 12.28
CA VAL A 300 16.79 -7.33 11.08
C VAL A 300 15.76 -6.26 11.48
N ILE A 301 14.96 -6.50 12.54
CA ILE A 301 13.97 -5.52 13.04
C ILE A 301 14.65 -4.22 13.47
N ASP A 302 15.85 -4.27 14.05
CA ASP A 302 16.61 -3.07 14.42
C ASP A 302 16.86 -2.18 13.23
N GLU A 303 17.39 -2.72 12.14
CA GLU A 303 17.65 -1.95 10.92
C GLU A 303 16.35 -1.48 10.25
N LEU A 304 15.28 -2.28 10.29
CA LEU A 304 13.97 -1.87 9.78
C LEU A 304 13.40 -0.67 10.53
N THR A 305 13.50 -0.65 11.86
CA THR A 305 12.97 0.46 12.67
C THR A 305 13.71 1.77 12.41
N GLU A 306 14.98 1.72 12.02
CA GLU A 306 15.76 2.90 11.62
C GLU A 306 15.40 3.40 10.19
N LEU A 307 15.06 2.47 9.29
CA LEU A 307 14.77 2.78 7.90
C LEU A 307 13.33 3.24 7.67
N PHE A 308 12.38 2.67 8.41
CA PHE A 308 10.95 2.91 8.27
C PHE A 308 10.38 3.59 9.51
N PRO A 309 10.17 4.91 9.48
CA PRO A 309 9.79 5.70 10.66
C PRO A 309 8.30 5.59 11.02
N PHE A 310 7.55 4.69 10.38
CA PHE A 310 6.11 4.51 10.61
C PHE A 310 5.82 3.46 11.68
N ASN A 311 4.60 3.46 12.17
CA ASN A 311 4.25 2.70 13.38
C ASN A 311 4.13 1.18 13.17
N TYR A 312 4.21 0.66 11.94
CA TYR A 312 3.90 -0.72 11.63
C TYR A 312 5.06 -1.45 10.97
N ILE A 313 5.23 -2.73 11.34
CA ILE A 313 6.01 -3.74 10.61
C ILE A 313 5.11 -4.95 10.40
N HIS A 314 5.10 -5.51 9.19
CA HIS A 314 4.45 -6.77 8.88
C HIS A 314 5.48 -7.90 8.95
N LEU A 315 5.18 -8.98 9.67
CA LEU A 315 6.08 -10.13 9.84
C LEU A 315 5.59 -11.39 9.10
N GLY A 316 4.66 -11.22 8.15
CA GLY A 316 4.11 -12.33 7.39
C GLY A 316 3.24 -13.24 8.24
N GLY A 317 3.55 -14.52 8.21
CA GLY A 317 2.92 -15.53 9.07
C GLY A 317 1.93 -16.44 8.38
N ASP A 318 1.76 -16.27 7.08
CA ASP A 318 0.99 -17.16 6.22
C ASP A 318 1.78 -18.41 5.83
N GLU A 319 1.03 -19.43 5.44
CA GLU A 319 1.50 -20.63 4.75
C GLU A 319 2.78 -21.27 5.31
N CYS A 320 3.08 -21.12 6.62
CA CYS A 320 4.29 -21.62 7.24
C CYS A 320 4.24 -23.15 7.49
N PRO A 321 4.99 -23.98 6.73
CA PRO A 321 4.96 -25.43 6.88
C PRO A 321 5.73 -25.88 8.12
N THR A 322 5.13 -26.78 8.90
CA THR A 322 5.76 -27.26 10.15
C THR A 322 6.60 -28.54 9.96
N ARG A 323 6.68 -29.09 8.74
CA ARG A 323 7.31 -30.40 8.47
C ARG A 323 8.78 -30.48 8.89
N LYS A 324 9.56 -29.41 8.69
CA LYS A 324 10.97 -29.37 9.08
C LYS A 324 11.10 -29.29 10.61
N TRP A 325 10.25 -28.51 11.28
CA TRP A 325 10.22 -28.44 12.76
C TRP A 325 9.84 -29.77 13.40
N GLN A 326 8.91 -30.54 12.79
CA GLN A 326 8.53 -31.86 13.28
C GLN A 326 9.65 -32.89 13.21
N LYS A 327 10.67 -32.67 12.39
CA LYS A 327 11.85 -33.55 12.27
C LYS A 327 13.05 -33.05 13.07
N ASN A 328 13.09 -31.77 13.43
CA ASN A 328 14.19 -31.14 14.13
C ASN A 328 14.03 -31.33 15.66
N ASP A 329 15.05 -31.86 16.33
CA ASP A 329 14.97 -32.21 17.75
C ASP A 329 14.99 -30.95 18.66
N GLU A 330 15.65 -29.86 18.25
CA GLU A 330 15.61 -28.58 18.99
C GLU A 330 14.18 -28.00 18.96
N CYS A 331 13.50 -28.06 17.83
CA CYS A 331 12.10 -27.61 17.71
C CYS A 331 11.15 -28.47 18.53
N LYS A 332 11.33 -29.82 18.56
CA LYS A 332 10.54 -30.71 19.43
C LYS A 332 10.75 -30.40 20.91
N LYS A 333 12.00 -30.15 21.28
CA LYS A 333 12.35 -29.77 22.65
C LYS A 333 11.68 -28.46 23.03
N LEU A 334 11.83 -27.42 22.21
CA LEU A 334 11.20 -26.11 22.44
C LEU A 334 9.67 -26.24 22.54
N LEU A 335 9.04 -27.06 21.66
CA LEU A 335 7.60 -27.30 21.70
C LEU A 335 7.15 -27.88 23.04
N SER A 336 7.92 -28.84 23.60
CA SER A 336 7.69 -29.41 24.93
C SER A 336 7.88 -28.36 26.03
N GLU A 337 8.92 -27.53 25.95
CA GLU A 337 9.24 -26.48 26.92
C GLU A 337 8.13 -25.41 27.01
N ILE A 338 7.51 -25.05 25.88
CA ILE A 338 6.37 -24.13 25.87
C ILE A 338 5.03 -24.80 26.24
N GLY A 339 5.03 -26.10 26.51
CA GLY A 339 3.86 -26.86 26.96
C GLY A 339 2.81 -27.08 25.88
N SER A 340 3.20 -27.12 24.60
CA SER A 340 2.29 -27.34 23.46
C SER A 340 2.56 -28.67 22.76
N SER A 341 1.55 -29.15 22.03
CA SER A 341 1.64 -30.24 21.06
C SER A 341 1.38 -29.78 19.61
N ASN A 342 1.02 -28.53 19.43
CA ASN A 342 0.76 -27.93 18.12
C ASN A 342 2.01 -27.18 17.62
N PHE A 343 2.66 -27.70 16.56
CA PHE A 343 3.87 -27.06 16.00
C PHE A 343 3.63 -25.63 15.48
N ARG A 344 2.40 -25.22 15.19
CA ARG A 344 2.10 -23.81 14.87
C ARG A 344 2.34 -22.87 16.05
N ASP A 345 2.30 -23.36 17.28
CA ASP A 345 2.58 -22.54 18.46
C ASP A 345 4.05 -22.14 18.57
N LEU A 346 4.97 -22.85 17.89
CA LEU A 346 6.37 -22.42 17.76
C LEU A 346 6.47 -21.09 16.98
N GLN A 347 5.68 -20.92 15.93
CA GLN A 347 5.59 -19.66 15.18
C GLN A 347 5.06 -18.53 16.07
N ILE A 348 4.00 -18.78 16.83
CA ILE A 348 3.40 -17.79 17.73
C ILE A 348 4.38 -17.42 18.85
N TYR A 349 5.08 -18.40 19.41
CA TYR A 349 6.12 -18.17 20.42
C TYR A 349 7.28 -17.34 19.87
N PHE A 350 7.70 -17.60 18.63
CA PHE A 350 8.72 -16.80 17.93
C PHE A 350 8.29 -15.33 17.82
N TYR A 351 7.05 -15.07 17.38
CA TYR A 351 6.50 -13.71 17.30
C TYR A 351 6.36 -13.05 18.68
N LYS A 352 5.99 -13.82 19.70
CA LYS A 352 5.91 -13.28 21.07
C LYS A 352 7.27 -12.75 21.53
N GLN A 353 8.34 -13.48 21.27
CA GLN A 353 9.69 -13.04 21.62
C GLN A 353 10.10 -11.77 20.85
N LEU A 354 9.74 -11.66 19.57
CA LEU A 354 10.01 -10.47 18.76
C LEU A 354 9.19 -9.27 19.25
N LYS A 355 7.91 -9.49 19.57
CA LYS A 355 7.04 -8.46 20.13
C LYS A 355 7.57 -7.93 21.46
N ASP A 356 7.96 -8.82 22.35
CA ASP A 356 8.55 -8.44 23.63
C ASP A 356 9.85 -7.66 23.43
N TYR A 357 10.69 -8.07 22.50
CA TYR A 357 11.90 -7.34 22.15
C TYR A 357 11.60 -5.92 21.63
N ILE A 358 10.64 -5.77 20.73
CA ILE A 358 10.23 -4.45 20.21
C ILE A 358 9.74 -3.55 21.34
N ALA A 359 9.02 -4.10 22.33
CA ALA A 359 8.54 -3.37 23.49
C ALA A 359 9.68 -2.83 24.40
N THR A 360 10.88 -3.41 24.34
CA THR A 360 12.06 -2.90 25.08
C THR A 360 12.75 -1.71 24.40
N LYS A 361 12.41 -1.41 23.14
CA LYS A 361 13.03 -0.33 22.39
C LYS A 361 12.54 1.05 22.86
N PRO A 362 13.29 2.14 22.57
CA PRO A 362 12.78 3.50 22.72
C PRO A 362 11.44 3.70 22.00
N ALA A 363 10.58 4.54 22.55
CA ALA A 363 9.19 4.71 22.09
C ALA A 363 9.07 5.07 20.59
N ASP A 364 10.02 5.83 20.05
CA ASP A 364 10.10 6.20 18.64
C ASP A 364 10.55 5.05 17.71
N GLN A 365 11.10 3.97 18.29
CA GLN A 365 11.48 2.75 17.58
C GLN A 365 10.52 1.59 17.81
N GLN A 366 9.55 1.71 18.71
CA GLN A 366 8.53 0.68 18.88
C GLN A 366 7.61 0.64 17.66
N ARG A 367 7.19 -0.57 17.27
CA ARG A 367 6.29 -0.80 16.13
C ARG A 367 5.15 -1.73 16.52
N GLN A 368 3.98 -1.48 15.97
CA GLN A 368 2.86 -2.41 16.01
C GLN A 368 3.07 -3.49 14.95
N LEU A 369 2.78 -4.73 15.32
CA LEU A 369 2.95 -5.87 14.42
C LEU A 369 1.67 -6.17 13.64
N ILE A 370 1.85 -6.44 12.37
CA ILE A 370 0.81 -6.94 11.47
C ILE A 370 1.17 -8.36 11.06
N PHE A 371 0.16 -9.22 10.95
CA PHE A 371 0.30 -10.59 10.50
C PHE A 371 -0.81 -10.96 9.52
N TRP A 372 -0.53 -11.88 8.61
CA TRP A 372 -1.56 -12.57 7.86
C TRP A 372 -2.45 -13.43 8.78
N ASN A 373 -3.68 -13.65 8.38
CA ASN A 373 -4.68 -14.23 9.28
C ASN A 373 -4.44 -15.70 9.67
N GLU A 374 -3.52 -16.42 9.06
CA GLU A 374 -3.19 -17.79 9.45
C GLU A 374 -2.57 -17.91 10.85
N VAL A 375 -1.99 -16.82 11.37
CA VAL A 375 -1.53 -16.81 12.78
C VAL A 375 -2.67 -17.13 13.76
N LEU A 376 -3.93 -16.88 13.37
CA LEU A 376 -5.11 -17.22 14.19
C LEU A 376 -5.32 -18.75 14.34
N HIS A 377 -4.57 -19.58 13.60
CA HIS A 377 -4.59 -21.05 13.78
C HIS A 377 -3.71 -21.55 14.92
N GLY A 378 -2.86 -20.70 15.48
CA GLY A 378 -2.06 -20.98 16.68
C GLY A 378 -2.64 -20.31 17.92
N ASN A 379 -1.96 -20.47 19.05
CA ASN A 379 -2.37 -19.86 20.33
C ASN A 379 -2.01 -18.36 20.39
N THR A 380 -2.79 -17.53 19.71
CA THR A 380 -2.57 -16.06 19.67
C THR A 380 -2.81 -15.35 20.99
N SER A 381 -3.37 -16.02 22.03
CA SER A 381 -3.62 -15.37 23.32
C SER A 381 -2.34 -14.81 23.97
N ILE A 382 -1.18 -15.43 23.70
CA ILE A 382 0.12 -14.97 24.21
C ILE A 382 0.63 -13.70 23.52
N LEU A 383 0.11 -13.37 22.34
CA LEU A 383 0.47 -12.13 21.62
C LEU A 383 -0.28 -10.90 22.14
N GLY A 384 -1.40 -11.10 22.87
CA GLY A 384 -2.29 -10.01 23.26
C GLY A 384 -3.13 -9.52 22.09
N ASN A 385 -3.85 -8.42 22.31
CA ASN A 385 -4.79 -7.85 21.32
C ASN A 385 -4.29 -6.57 20.64
N ASP A 386 -3.09 -6.12 20.94
CA ASP A 386 -2.43 -4.94 20.35
C ASP A 386 -1.65 -5.27 19.05
N ILE A 387 -2.02 -6.35 18.40
CA ILE A 387 -1.58 -6.72 17.04
C ILE A 387 -2.68 -6.41 16.02
N THR A 388 -2.30 -6.40 14.75
CA THR A 388 -3.25 -6.20 13.64
C THR A 388 -3.25 -7.43 12.74
N ILE A 389 -4.43 -7.90 12.37
CA ILE A 389 -4.60 -9.04 11.46
C ILE A 389 -4.96 -8.54 10.07
N MET A 390 -4.14 -8.93 9.09
CA MET A 390 -4.46 -8.70 7.68
C MET A 390 -5.19 -9.92 7.14
N ALA A 391 -6.49 -9.74 6.91
CA ALA A 391 -7.41 -10.84 6.58
C ALA A 391 -7.51 -11.03 5.07
N TRP A 392 -6.98 -12.14 4.55
CA TRP A 392 -6.95 -12.45 3.11
C TRP A 392 -7.72 -13.71 2.74
N ILE A 393 -7.44 -14.85 3.39
CA ILE A 393 -8.16 -16.10 3.15
C ILE A 393 -9.33 -16.21 4.13
N GLY A 394 -10.53 -16.44 3.59
CA GLY A 394 -11.73 -16.40 4.43
C GLY A 394 -11.90 -15.04 5.14
N ALA A 395 -11.50 -13.95 4.48
CA ALA A 395 -11.23 -12.64 5.07
C ALA A 395 -12.31 -12.14 6.02
N ASN A 396 -13.60 -12.24 5.65
CA ASN A 396 -14.69 -11.75 6.50
C ASN A 396 -14.81 -12.54 7.81
N ALA A 397 -14.60 -13.86 7.78
CA ALA A 397 -14.64 -14.72 8.97
C ALA A 397 -13.42 -14.47 9.86
N ALA A 398 -12.24 -14.40 9.27
CA ALA A 398 -10.99 -14.15 9.97
C ALA A 398 -10.99 -12.75 10.63
N ALA A 399 -11.43 -11.72 9.92
CA ALA A 399 -11.55 -10.37 10.45
C ALA A 399 -12.55 -10.31 11.62
N LYS A 400 -13.70 -10.99 11.50
CA LYS A 400 -14.70 -11.08 12.59
C LYS A 400 -14.13 -11.83 13.81
N GLN A 401 -13.34 -12.89 13.59
CA GLN A 401 -12.65 -13.62 14.65
C GLN A 401 -11.65 -12.72 15.38
N ALA A 402 -10.79 -12.00 14.64
CA ALA A 402 -9.80 -11.07 15.20
C ALA A 402 -10.48 -9.93 15.99
N ALA A 403 -11.49 -9.29 15.42
CA ALA A 403 -12.25 -8.21 16.06
C ALA A 403 -12.93 -8.66 17.37
N LYS A 404 -13.49 -9.89 17.42
CA LYS A 404 -14.06 -10.48 18.65
C LYS A 404 -13.02 -10.69 19.75
N GLN A 405 -11.74 -10.85 19.39
CA GLN A 405 -10.62 -10.95 20.31
C GLN A 405 -10.02 -9.57 20.67
N GLY A 406 -10.62 -8.48 20.19
CA GLY A 406 -10.16 -7.13 20.43
C GLY A 406 -8.98 -6.70 19.58
N MET A 407 -8.62 -7.46 18.54
CA MET A 407 -7.53 -7.15 17.62
C MET A 407 -8.02 -6.26 16.47
N ASN A 408 -7.19 -5.32 16.04
CA ASN A 408 -7.44 -4.58 14.80
C ASN A 408 -7.38 -5.52 13.58
N THR A 409 -8.13 -5.18 12.53
CA THR A 409 -8.14 -5.96 11.30
C THR A 409 -8.17 -5.07 10.06
N ILE A 410 -7.47 -5.51 9.01
CA ILE A 410 -7.46 -4.90 7.69
C ILE A 410 -8.02 -5.94 6.72
N LEU A 411 -9.02 -5.56 5.95
CA LEU A 411 -9.63 -6.43 4.95
C LEU A 411 -8.81 -6.40 3.66
N SER A 412 -8.23 -7.54 3.32
CA SER A 412 -7.42 -7.75 2.12
C SER A 412 -7.84 -9.04 1.39
N PRO A 413 -9.16 -9.23 1.12
CA PRO A 413 -9.69 -10.52 0.68
C PRO A 413 -9.04 -10.97 -0.62
N GLN A 414 -8.63 -12.26 -0.67
CA GLN A 414 -8.08 -12.86 -1.88
C GLN A 414 -9.02 -12.65 -3.10
N ILE A 415 -10.31 -12.76 -2.88
CA ILE A 415 -11.35 -12.41 -3.83
C ILE A 415 -12.18 -11.28 -3.22
N PRO A 416 -12.25 -10.11 -3.87
CA PRO A 416 -11.71 -9.76 -5.20
C PRO A 416 -10.47 -8.85 -5.17
N TYR A 417 -9.74 -8.72 -4.06
CA TYR A 417 -8.69 -7.71 -3.87
C TYR A 417 -7.26 -8.18 -4.21
N TYR A 418 -7.08 -9.45 -4.66
CA TYR A 418 -5.82 -9.85 -5.30
C TYR A 418 -5.85 -9.42 -6.77
N ILE A 419 -5.41 -8.18 -6.99
CA ILE A 419 -5.47 -7.54 -8.31
C ILE A 419 -4.29 -7.90 -9.23
N ASN A 420 -3.57 -8.96 -8.92
CA ASN A 420 -2.61 -9.63 -9.80
C ASN A 420 -3.27 -10.73 -10.67
N ARG A 421 -4.59 -10.93 -10.55
CA ARG A 421 -5.38 -11.85 -11.39
C ARG A 421 -5.87 -11.16 -12.65
N LYS A 422 -6.28 -11.96 -13.65
CA LYS A 422 -6.92 -11.44 -14.87
C LYS A 422 -8.07 -10.49 -14.53
N GLN A 423 -8.20 -9.41 -15.26
CA GLN A 423 -9.29 -8.48 -15.04
C GLN A 423 -10.42 -8.61 -16.08
N SER A 424 -10.23 -9.45 -17.08
CA SER A 424 -11.26 -9.76 -18.08
C SER A 424 -11.14 -11.21 -18.58
N LYS A 425 -12.10 -11.64 -19.44
CA LYS A 425 -12.07 -12.93 -20.14
C LYS A 425 -11.49 -12.82 -21.55
N LEU A 426 -10.88 -11.70 -21.90
CA LEU A 426 -10.30 -11.50 -23.22
C LEU A 426 -9.09 -12.42 -23.42
N PRO A 427 -8.90 -12.97 -24.64
CA PRO A 427 -7.74 -13.83 -24.91
C PRO A 427 -6.40 -13.10 -24.85
N THR A 428 -6.41 -11.76 -24.82
CA THR A 428 -5.23 -10.90 -24.68
C THR A 428 -4.83 -10.62 -23.24
N GLU A 429 -5.54 -11.19 -22.26
CA GLU A 429 -5.13 -11.06 -20.85
C GLU A 429 -3.73 -11.65 -20.62
N PRO A 430 -2.86 -10.97 -19.87
CA PRO A 430 -1.55 -11.50 -19.55
C PRO A 430 -1.65 -12.74 -18.67
N MET A 431 -0.59 -13.55 -18.65
CA MET A 431 -0.44 -14.59 -17.63
C MET A 431 -0.52 -13.94 -16.24
N SER A 432 -1.27 -14.58 -15.35
CA SER A 432 -1.51 -14.09 -14.02
C SER A 432 -1.86 -15.22 -13.07
N GLN A 433 -1.80 -14.97 -11.77
CA GLN A 433 -2.08 -15.96 -10.75
C GLN A 433 -3.56 -16.42 -10.77
N GLY A 434 -3.75 -17.70 -10.55
CA GLY A 434 -5.05 -18.32 -10.25
C GLY A 434 -5.96 -18.50 -11.46
N HIS A 435 -7.11 -19.12 -11.20
CA HIS A 435 -8.07 -19.56 -12.22
C HIS A 435 -9.24 -18.57 -12.39
N GLY A 436 -9.26 -17.46 -11.63
CA GLY A 436 -10.34 -16.49 -11.61
C GLY A 436 -10.09 -15.25 -12.47
N THR A 437 -11.17 -14.54 -12.70
CA THR A 437 -11.16 -13.18 -13.28
C THR A 437 -11.75 -12.24 -12.23
N GLU A 438 -10.94 -11.28 -11.79
CA GLU A 438 -11.37 -10.24 -10.85
C GLU A 438 -11.62 -8.96 -11.63
N THR A 439 -12.84 -8.79 -12.11
CA THR A 439 -13.22 -7.60 -12.89
C THR A 439 -13.19 -6.34 -12.04
N VAL A 440 -13.10 -5.18 -12.69
CA VAL A 440 -13.22 -3.89 -12.00
C VAL A 440 -14.55 -3.79 -11.25
N GLU A 441 -15.62 -4.32 -11.83
CA GLU A 441 -16.93 -4.37 -11.19
C GLU A 441 -16.95 -5.23 -9.92
N ALA A 442 -16.34 -6.42 -9.96
CA ALA A 442 -16.24 -7.30 -8.80
C ALA A 442 -15.45 -6.63 -7.66
N VAL A 443 -14.31 -5.98 -8.00
CA VAL A 443 -13.51 -5.23 -7.04
C VAL A 443 -14.32 -4.05 -6.46
N TYR A 444 -15.01 -3.29 -7.32
CA TYR A 444 -15.80 -2.15 -6.88
C TYR A 444 -16.96 -2.55 -5.97
N ASN A 445 -17.67 -3.63 -6.30
CA ASN A 445 -18.88 -4.04 -5.58
C ASN A 445 -18.60 -4.74 -4.23
N TYR A 446 -17.34 -5.01 -3.88
CA TYR A 446 -17.02 -5.53 -2.55
C TYR A 446 -17.43 -4.53 -1.46
N GLN A 447 -18.07 -5.03 -0.40
CA GLN A 447 -18.59 -4.24 0.71
C GLN A 447 -17.87 -4.62 2.01
N PRO A 448 -16.87 -3.84 2.44
CA PRO A 448 -15.98 -4.19 3.55
C PRO A 448 -16.68 -4.48 4.89
N LEU A 449 -17.78 -3.76 5.20
CA LEU A 449 -18.50 -3.88 6.47
C LEU A 449 -19.84 -4.61 6.33
N LYS A 450 -20.06 -5.32 5.22
CA LYS A 450 -21.29 -6.09 5.05
C LYS A 450 -21.39 -7.14 6.16
N ASP A 451 -22.54 -7.18 6.83
CA ASP A 451 -22.87 -8.12 7.91
C ASP A 451 -21.90 -8.07 9.12
N VAL A 452 -21.24 -6.91 9.33
CA VAL A 452 -20.38 -6.66 10.49
C VAL A 452 -21.20 -5.94 11.59
N ASP A 453 -21.25 -6.56 12.76
CA ASP A 453 -21.90 -6.00 13.94
C ASP A 453 -21.33 -4.62 14.30
N ALA A 454 -22.17 -3.63 14.60
CA ALA A 454 -21.74 -2.25 14.88
C ALA A 454 -20.67 -2.18 15.99
N ALA A 455 -20.75 -3.03 17.01
CA ALA A 455 -19.78 -3.11 18.10
C ALA A 455 -18.37 -3.58 17.64
N LEU A 456 -18.28 -4.27 16.51
CA LEU A 456 -17.00 -4.77 15.97
C LEU A 456 -16.39 -3.83 14.92
N GLN A 457 -17.18 -2.92 14.33
CA GLN A 457 -16.71 -2.03 13.27
C GLN A 457 -15.48 -1.18 13.66
N PRO A 458 -15.30 -0.70 14.90
CA PRO A 458 -14.12 0.07 15.30
C PRO A 458 -12.78 -0.67 15.13
N TYR A 459 -12.79 -2.01 15.11
CA TYR A 459 -11.61 -2.82 14.88
C TYR A 459 -11.22 -2.92 13.40
N TYR A 460 -12.16 -2.63 12.47
CA TYR A 460 -11.91 -2.68 11.03
C TYR A 460 -11.24 -1.39 10.58
N LYS A 461 -9.91 -1.44 10.42
CA LYS A 461 -9.11 -0.25 10.10
C LYS A 461 -9.21 0.17 8.64
N GLY A 462 -9.54 -0.75 7.76
CA GLY A 462 -9.73 -0.43 6.35
C GLY A 462 -9.56 -1.58 5.40
N VAL A 463 -9.15 -1.23 4.18
CA VAL A 463 -9.05 -2.14 3.05
C VAL A 463 -7.68 -2.05 2.39
N GLN A 464 -7.24 -3.16 1.81
CA GLN A 464 -6.01 -3.22 1.04
C GLN A 464 -6.16 -4.16 -0.16
N ALA A 465 -5.65 -3.74 -1.32
CA ALA A 465 -5.43 -4.62 -2.44
C ALA A 465 -4.02 -5.20 -2.39
N ASN A 466 -3.87 -6.45 -2.84
CA ASN A 466 -2.58 -7.12 -2.91
C ASN A 466 -2.21 -7.45 -4.35
N PHE A 467 -0.92 -7.34 -4.64
CA PHE A 467 -0.36 -7.66 -5.95
C PHE A 467 0.84 -8.59 -5.78
N TRP A 468 0.63 -9.88 -6.03
CA TRP A 468 1.65 -10.91 -6.04
C TRP A 468 2.25 -11.03 -7.44
N THR A 469 3.55 -11.32 -7.53
CA THR A 469 4.31 -11.14 -8.76
C THR A 469 4.88 -12.41 -9.36
N GLU A 470 4.43 -13.59 -8.94
CA GLU A 470 4.91 -14.89 -9.44
C GLU A 470 4.88 -14.99 -10.97
N TRP A 471 3.88 -14.37 -11.59
CA TRP A 471 3.64 -14.37 -13.04
C TRP A 471 3.94 -13.03 -13.72
N VAL A 472 4.30 -12.00 -12.96
CA VAL A 472 4.43 -10.64 -13.46
C VAL A 472 5.88 -10.21 -13.41
N THR A 473 6.54 -10.23 -14.57
CA THR A 473 7.97 -9.94 -14.73
C THR A 473 8.25 -8.54 -15.30
N GLU A 474 7.21 -7.86 -15.81
CA GLU A 474 7.35 -6.59 -16.53
C GLU A 474 6.47 -5.49 -15.90
N PRO A 475 7.02 -4.26 -15.72
CA PRO A 475 6.26 -3.13 -15.18
C PRO A 475 4.94 -2.84 -15.92
N SER A 476 4.94 -2.97 -17.25
CA SER A 476 3.74 -2.72 -18.06
C SER A 476 2.61 -3.70 -17.79
N VAL A 477 2.92 -4.94 -17.36
CA VAL A 477 1.92 -5.94 -16.95
C VAL A 477 1.41 -5.64 -15.55
N LEU A 478 2.30 -5.22 -14.64
CA LEU A 478 1.93 -4.74 -13.31
C LEU A 478 0.90 -3.60 -13.42
N GLU A 479 1.22 -2.56 -14.18
CA GLU A 479 0.35 -1.40 -14.40
C GLU A 479 -1.00 -1.81 -15.01
N TYR A 480 -0.97 -2.66 -16.06
CA TYR A 480 -2.18 -3.18 -16.70
C TYR A 480 -3.11 -3.88 -15.71
N LEU A 481 -2.57 -4.79 -14.91
CA LEU A 481 -3.38 -5.55 -13.95
C LEU A 481 -3.83 -4.68 -12.76
N MET A 482 -3.07 -3.66 -12.39
CA MET A 482 -3.38 -2.76 -11.30
C MET A 482 -4.47 -1.74 -11.68
N LEU A 483 -4.37 -1.13 -12.87
CA LEU A 483 -5.27 -0.06 -13.30
C LEU A 483 -6.40 -0.59 -14.22
N PRO A 484 -7.65 -0.16 -13.99
CA PRO A 484 -8.10 0.81 -12.99
C PRO A 484 -8.60 0.19 -11.67
N ARG A 485 -8.34 -1.10 -11.37
CA ARG A 485 -8.83 -1.76 -10.15
C ARG A 485 -8.35 -1.09 -8.87
N LEU A 486 -7.16 -0.50 -8.88
CA LEU A 486 -6.64 0.27 -7.75
C LEU A 486 -7.57 1.44 -7.38
N ALA A 487 -8.13 2.13 -8.37
CA ALA A 487 -9.11 3.20 -8.15
C ALA A 487 -10.40 2.68 -7.49
N ALA A 488 -10.85 1.48 -7.86
CA ALA A 488 -12.03 0.85 -7.25
C ALA A 488 -11.80 0.51 -5.76
N VAL A 489 -10.62 -0.01 -5.41
CA VAL A 489 -10.24 -0.26 -4.01
C VAL A 489 -10.11 1.05 -3.24
N ALA A 490 -9.50 2.06 -3.84
CA ALA A 490 -9.37 3.39 -3.23
C ALA A 490 -10.74 3.99 -2.90
N GLU A 491 -11.72 3.85 -3.80
CA GLU A 491 -13.07 4.34 -3.56
C GLU A 491 -13.80 3.54 -2.46
N ALA A 492 -13.54 2.24 -2.33
CA ALA A 492 -14.05 1.45 -1.20
C ALA A 492 -13.50 1.92 0.15
N GLY A 493 -12.24 2.38 0.15
CA GLY A 493 -11.58 2.91 1.34
C GLY A 493 -11.92 4.35 1.69
N TRP A 494 -12.29 5.14 0.69
CA TRP A 494 -12.52 6.58 0.83
C TRP A 494 -14.00 6.96 0.93
N THR A 495 -14.80 6.53 -0.06
CA THR A 495 -16.17 6.99 -0.27
C THR A 495 -17.16 6.30 0.66
N PRO A 496 -18.12 7.01 1.31
CA PRO A 496 -19.21 6.39 2.06
C PRO A 496 -19.96 5.36 1.21
N GLN A 497 -20.34 4.23 1.83
CA GLN A 497 -20.94 3.08 1.12
C GLN A 497 -22.18 3.46 0.31
N GLU A 498 -23.05 4.31 0.87
CA GLU A 498 -24.31 4.75 0.27
C GLU A 498 -24.14 5.70 -0.93
N LYS A 499 -22.91 6.22 -1.12
CA LYS A 499 -22.56 7.08 -2.26
C LYS A 499 -21.95 6.30 -3.42
N ARG A 500 -21.54 5.06 -3.21
CA ARG A 500 -20.88 4.25 -4.21
C ARG A 500 -21.87 3.76 -5.26
N ASN A 501 -21.59 4.04 -6.53
CA ASN A 501 -22.35 3.63 -7.70
C ASN A 501 -21.41 3.21 -8.82
N TYR A 502 -21.49 1.96 -9.28
CA TYR A 502 -20.56 1.42 -10.26
C TYR A 502 -20.65 2.09 -11.63
N GLU A 503 -21.86 2.40 -12.11
CA GLU A 503 -22.04 3.04 -13.41
C GLU A 503 -21.46 4.47 -13.41
N ASP A 504 -21.67 5.23 -12.33
CA ASP A 504 -21.04 6.54 -12.16
C ASP A 504 -19.51 6.41 -12.05
N PHE A 505 -19.01 5.44 -11.31
CA PHE A 505 -17.57 5.16 -11.20
C PHE A 505 -16.97 4.86 -12.57
N LYS A 506 -17.62 4.04 -13.37
CA LYS A 506 -17.17 3.67 -14.73
C LYS A 506 -17.02 4.91 -15.62
N GLU A 507 -17.98 5.84 -15.59
CA GLU A 507 -17.89 7.09 -16.34
C GLU A 507 -16.73 7.99 -15.87
N ARG A 508 -16.47 8.05 -14.55
CA ARG A 508 -15.33 8.81 -14.01
C ARG A 508 -13.99 8.19 -14.42
N ILE A 509 -13.87 6.88 -14.39
CA ILE A 509 -12.66 6.15 -14.81
C ILE A 509 -12.39 6.31 -16.32
N ARG A 510 -13.43 6.38 -17.16
CA ARG A 510 -13.24 6.68 -18.58
C ARG A 510 -12.54 8.03 -18.81
N LYS A 511 -12.84 9.03 -17.98
CA LYS A 511 -12.13 10.32 -18.01
C LYS A 511 -10.70 10.21 -17.44
N ASP A 512 -10.43 9.29 -16.52
CA ASP A 512 -9.09 9.05 -16.00
C ASP A 512 -8.19 8.32 -17.00
N ALA A 513 -8.74 7.69 -18.05
CA ALA A 513 -7.95 7.09 -19.14
C ALA A 513 -7.02 8.10 -19.82
N GLU A 514 -7.47 9.36 -19.99
CA GLU A 514 -6.63 10.45 -20.50
C GLU A 514 -5.40 10.68 -19.60
N LEU A 515 -5.59 10.64 -18.28
CA LEU A 515 -4.48 10.77 -17.34
C LEU A 515 -3.49 9.61 -17.48
N TYR A 516 -3.99 8.36 -17.61
CA TYR A 516 -3.13 7.19 -17.78
C TYR A 516 -2.30 7.29 -19.04
N ASP A 517 -2.93 7.67 -20.16
CA ASP A 517 -2.23 7.88 -21.44
C ASP A 517 -1.18 9.00 -21.33
N LEU A 518 -1.48 10.14 -20.70
CA LEU A 518 -0.55 11.25 -20.49
C LEU A 518 0.63 10.87 -19.58
N LYS A 519 0.42 9.98 -18.59
CA LYS A 519 1.46 9.45 -17.70
C LYS A 519 2.24 8.30 -18.34
N GLY A 520 1.83 7.77 -19.48
CA GLY A 520 2.39 6.57 -20.08
C GLY A 520 2.20 5.32 -19.23
N TRP A 521 1.10 5.26 -18.46
CA TRP A 521 0.73 4.09 -17.67
C TRP A 521 -0.10 3.11 -18.49
N ASN A 522 0.20 1.82 -18.37
CA ASN A 522 -0.63 0.80 -18.99
C ASN A 522 -1.84 0.48 -18.11
N TYR A 523 -2.98 0.14 -18.73
CA TYR A 523 -4.22 -0.11 -17.99
C TYR A 523 -5.19 -1.00 -18.78
N GLY A 524 -6.19 -1.56 -18.13
CA GLY A 524 -7.23 -2.39 -18.73
C GLY A 524 -8.18 -1.60 -19.60
N LYS A 525 -7.84 -1.39 -20.88
CA LYS A 525 -8.63 -0.58 -21.85
C LYS A 525 -10.02 -1.14 -22.14
N HIS A 526 -10.29 -2.39 -21.80
CA HIS A 526 -11.59 -3.02 -22.03
C HIS A 526 -12.74 -2.38 -21.24
N ILE A 527 -12.46 -1.76 -20.09
CA ILE A 527 -13.47 -1.04 -19.30
C ILE A 527 -13.92 0.26 -19.98
N MET A 528 -13.15 0.77 -20.92
CA MET A 528 -13.46 2.00 -21.65
C MET A 528 -14.49 1.79 -22.77
N LYS A 529 -14.74 0.54 -23.11
CA LYS A 529 -15.75 0.11 -24.08
C LYS A 529 -17.07 -0.18 -23.39
#